data_dd14088eed6c22ecbda0b9914c4d88c5
#
_entry.id   dd14088eed6c22ecbda0b9914c4d88c5
#
_cell.length_a   1.000
_cell.length_b   1.000
_cell.length_c   1.000
_cell.angle_alpha   90.00
_cell.angle_beta   90.00
_cell.angle_gamma   90.00
#
_symmetry.space_group_name_H-M   'P 1'
#
loop_
_entity.id
_entity.type
_entity.pdbx_description
1 polymer ?
#
loop_
_entity_poly.entity_id
_entity_poly.type
_entity_poly.pdbx_seq_one_letter_code
_entity_poly.pdbx_strand_id
1 'polypeptide(L)'
;MGKLEGKVAVITGGSSGLALESAKRFVEEGAYVFIVGRRQVALDEAVKLIGRNVTGVRGDAANLDDLDRLFATVKREKGKIDVLFASAGMGEPFPLGEITEQHFDATFGLNTRGTLFTVQKALPLFNDGGSIFMTGSVASVKGFPGYSVYAASKATLLAFARGWLNELKGRNIRVNVLSPGPIATPMQDQVLTEEAKRMFESLIPRGKMGRPEEIAAVALFLASDDSSFVNGVELSVDGGFSAI
;
A
#
# COMPACT_ATOMS: atom_id res chain seq x y z
N MET A 1 9.20 13.66 20.19
CA MET A 1 8.41 12.42 20.21
C MET A 1 8.00 12.14 18.77
N GLY A 2 8.24 10.93 18.25
CA GLY A 2 7.88 10.59 16.88
C GLY A 2 6.36 10.53 16.69
N LYS A 3 5.88 10.78 15.48
CA LYS A 3 4.43 10.78 15.17
C LYS A 3 3.74 9.43 15.37
N LEU A 4 4.50 8.34 15.39
CA LEU A 4 4.01 6.97 15.59
C LEU A 4 4.63 6.31 16.83
N GLU A 5 5.07 7.08 17.81
CA GLU A 5 5.69 6.57 19.02
C GLU A 5 4.79 5.55 19.74
N GLY A 6 5.31 4.34 19.95
CA GLY A 6 4.60 3.25 20.60
C GLY A 6 3.49 2.58 19.75
N LYS A 7 3.25 3.02 18.52
CA LYS A 7 2.28 2.43 17.59
C LYS A 7 2.82 1.16 16.95
N VAL A 8 1.93 0.24 16.63
CA VAL A 8 2.21 -0.99 15.89
C VAL A 8 1.59 -0.91 14.51
N ALA A 9 2.41 -1.04 13.48
CA ALA A 9 1.98 -1.01 12.09
C ALA A 9 2.20 -2.35 11.39
N VAL A 10 1.30 -2.69 10.47
CA VAL A 10 1.44 -3.83 9.55
C VAL A 10 1.43 -3.30 8.12
N ILE A 11 2.42 -3.71 7.31
CA ILE A 11 2.59 -3.26 5.92
C ILE A 11 2.74 -4.48 5.01
N THR A 12 1.77 -4.74 4.13
CA THR A 12 1.92 -5.77 3.10
C THR A 12 2.71 -5.25 1.91
N GLY A 13 3.51 -6.12 1.27
CA GLY A 13 4.42 -5.69 0.21
C GLY A 13 5.65 -4.92 0.71
N GLY A 14 5.92 -4.94 2.02
CA GLY A 14 6.92 -4.11 2.70
C GLY A 14 8.38 -4.45 2.43
N SER A 15 8.68 -5.42 1.58
CA SER A 15 10.05 -5.82 1.26
C SER A 15 10.70 -5.01 0.12
N SER A 16 9.99 -4.07 -0.50
CA SER A 16 10.52 -3.25 -1.59
C SER A 16 9.70 -1.99 -1.86
N GLY A 17 10.26 -1.05 -2.64
CA GLY A 17 9.56 0.10 -3.21
C GLY A 17 8.90 1.01 -2.17
N LEU A 18 7.70 1.47 -2.48
CA LEU A 18 6.95 2.46 -1.67
C LEU A 18 6.66 1.96 -0.24
N ALA A 19 6.32 0.68 -0.13
CA ALA A 19 5.98 0.07 1.14
C ALA A 19 7.21 -0.08 2.06
N LEU A 20 8.37 -0.42 1.50
CA LEU A 20 9.63 -0.46 2.26
C LEU A 20 10.02 0.92 2.77
N GLU A 21 9.93 1.95 1.92
CA GLU A 21 10.27 3.31 2.31
C GLU A 21 9.30 3.85 3.38
N SER A 22 8.02 3.50 3.27
CA SER A 22 7.03 3.79 4.30
C SER A 22 7.35 3.07 5.62
N ALA A 23 7.78 1.81 5.58
CA ALA A 23 8.17 1.05 6.77
C ALA A 23 9.38 1.70 7.47
N LYS A 24 10.41 2.12 6.74
CA LYS A 24 11.56 2.87 7.27
C LYS A 24 11.09 4.14 7.97
N ARG A 25 10.27 4.94 7.28
CA ARG A 25 9.75 6.19 7.82
C ARG A 25 8.92 5.98 9.10
N PHE A 26 8.11 4.93 9.16
CA PHE A 26 7.31 4.62 10.35
C PHE A 26 8.17 4.25 11.55
N VAL A 27 9.24 3.47 11.32
CA VAL A 27 10.20 3.12 12.38
C VAL A 27 10.99 4.33 12.85
N GLU A 28 11.38 5.24 11.96
CA GLU A 28 12.01 6.52 12.33
C GLU A 28 11.11 7.35 13.24
N GLU A 29 9.81 7.29 13.04
CA GLU A 29 8.79 7.99 13.84
C GLU A 29 8.30 7.22 15.07
N GLY A 30 9.00 6.13 15.45
CA GLY A 30 8.80 5.43 16.71
C GLY A 30 7.86 4.22 16.64
N ALA A 31 7.36 3.83 15.47
CA ALA A 31 6.53 2.64 15.32
C ALA A 31 7.33 1.35 15.42
N TYR A 32 6.65 0.28 15.82
CA TYR A 32 7.06 -1.08 15.53
C TYR A 32 6.33 -1.58 14.27
N VAL A 33 7.05 -2.13 13.30
CA VAL A 33 6.49 -2.45 11.99
C VAL A 33 6.62 -3.94 11.68
N PHE A 34 5.52 -4.58 11.29
CA PHE A 34 5.53 -5.89 10.63
C PHE A 34 5.48 -5.67 9.11
N ILE A 35 6.47 -6.20 8.40
CA ILE A 35 6.49 -6.18 6.94
C ILE A 35 6.25 -7.57 6.36
N VAL A 36 5.48 -7.65 5.28
CA VAL A 36 5.15 -8.91 4.61
C VAL A 36 5.68 -8.93 3.19
N GLY A 37 6.28 -10.05 2.80
CA GLY A 37 6.79 -10.26 1.45
C GLY A 37 6.92 -11.74 1.12
N ARG A 38 6.83 -12.08 -0.18
CA ARG A 38 6.87 -13.47 -0.65
C ARG A 38 8.28 -14.05 -0.66
N ARG A 39 9.27 -13.22 -0.99
CA ARG A 39 10.68 -13.64 -1.16
C ARG A 39 11.44 -13.42 0.14
N GLN A 40 11.91 -14.52 0.74
CA GLN A 40 12.62 -14.46 2.02
C GLN A 40 13.86 -13.57 1.95
N VAL A 41 14.69 -13.72 0.92
CA VAL A 41 15.92 -12.91 0.76
C VAL A 41 15.63 -11.41 0.76
N ALA A 42 14.64 -10.97 -0.05
CA ALA A 42 14.27 -9.56 -0.10
C ALA A 42 13.66 -9.05 1.23
N LEU A 43 12.99 -9.94 1.96
CA LEU A 43 12.42 -9.61 3.28
C LEU A 43 13.54 -9.44 4.32
N ASP A 44 14.53 -10.32 4.32
CA ASP A 44 15.69 -10.25 5.23
C ASP A 44 16.54 -9.00 4.95
N GLU A 45 16.74 -8.66 3.68
CA GLU A 45 17.40 -7.42 3.27
C GLU A 45 16.62 -6.19 3.76
N ALA A 46 15.29 -6.18 3.61
CA ALA A 46 14.45 -5.09 4.08
C ALA A 46 14.53 -4.92 5.60
N VAL A 47 14.46 -6.02 6.36
CA VAL A 47 14.62 -6.00 7.82
C VAL A 47 16.00 -5.44 8.21
N LYS A 48 17.05 -5.85 7.51
CA LYS A 48 18.42 -5.34 7.73
C LYS A 48 18.53 -3.84 7.41
N LEU A 49 17.88 -3.37 6.33
CA LEU A 49 17.87 -1.95 5.96
C LEU A 49 17.11 -1.08 6.96
N ILE A 50 15.99 -1.57 7.49
CA ILE A 50 15.21 -0.87 8.52
C ILE A 50 15.96 -0.90 9.86
N GLY A 51 16.57 -2.01 10.21
CA GLY A 51 17.56 -2.16 11.27
C GLY A 51 17.02 -2.33 12.70
N ARG A 52 15.85 -1.76 13.05
CA ARG A 52 15.25 -1.84 14.38
C ARG A 52 13.73 -1.83 14.31
N ASN A 53 13.08 -2.27 15.39
CA ASN A 53 11.60 -2.21 15.53
C ASN A 53 10.84 -2.76 14.33
N VAL A 54 11.34 -3.84 13.74
CA VAL A 54 10.75 -4.47 12.56
C VAL A 54 10.78 -5.99 12.67
N THR A 55 9.70 -6.63 12.26
CA THR A 55 9.61 -8.07 12.04
C THR A 55 9.21 -8.34 10.59
N GLY A 56 10.01 -9.13 9.89
CA GLY A 56 9.68 -9.65 8.56
C GLY A 56 8.86 -10.94 8.67
N VAL A 57 7.70 -10.99 8.05
CA VAL A 57 6.86 -12.19 7.98
C VAL A 57 6.74 -12.64 6.53
N ARG A 58 7.26 -13.82 6.20
CA ARG A 58 7.11 -14.37 4.86
C ARG A 58 5.66 -14.77 4.62
N GLY A 59 5.07 -14.25 3.53
CA GLY A 59 3.71 -14.56 3.13
C GLY A 59 3.29 -13.88 1.84
N ASP A 60 2.27 -14.45 1.21
CA ASP A 60 1.57 -13.87 0.07
C ASP A 60 0.24 -13.26 0.53
N ALA A 61 0.04 -11.97 0.28
CA ALA A 61 -1.21 -11.29 0.63
C ALA A 61 -2.44 -11.82 -0.14
N ALA A 62 -2.24 -12.56 -1.23
CA ALA A 62 -3.31 -13.26 -1.93
C ALA A 62 -3.68 -14.61 -1.27
N ASN A 63 -2.84 -15.15 -0.38
CA ASN A 63 -3.06 -16.42 0.31
C ASN A 63 -3.60 -16.20 1.73
N LEU A 64 -4.78 -16.77 2.01
CA LEU A 64 -5.47 -16.54 3.29
C LEU A 64 -4.77 -17.19 4.49
N ASP A 65 -4.11 -18.35 4.29
CA ASP A 65 -3.37 -19.03 5.36
C ASP A 65 -2.11 -18.24 5.74
N ASP A 66 -1.48 -17.57 4.74
CA ASP A 66 -0.35 -16.69 4.98
C ASP A 66 -0.76 -15.45 5.79
N LEU A 67 -1.94 -14.90 5.50
CA LEU A 67 -2.52 -13.82 6.29
C LEU A 67 -2.86 -14.26 7.71
N ASP A 68 -3.38 -15.48 7.90
CA ASP A 68 -3.64 -16.03 9.25
C ASP A 68 -2.34 -16.15 10.05
N ARG A 69 -1.26 -16.67 9.44
CA ARG A 69 0.06 -16.73 10.08
C ARG A 69 0.62 -15.35 10.41
N LEU A 70 0.43 -14.37 9.52
CA LEU A 70 0.82 -12.98 9.76
C LEU A 70 0.15 -12.46 11.03
N PHE A 71 -1.18 -12.48 11.08
CA PHE A 71 -1.91 -11.89 12.21
C PHE A 71 -1.77 -12.69 13.51
N ALA A 72 -1.55 -14.00 13.43
CA ALA A 72 -1.15 -14.80 14.58
C ALA A 72 0.23 -14.36 15.13
N THR A 73 1.18 -14.04 14.26
CA THR A 73 2.50 -13.51 14.65
C THR A 73 2.37 -12.14 15.30
N VAL A 74 1.62 -11.22 14.68
CA VAL A 74 1.35 -9.88 15.24
C VAL A 74 0.72 -9.99 16.63
N LYS A 75 -0.32 -10.86 16.77
CA LYS A 75 -0.99 -11.10 18.05
C LYS A 75 -0.03 -11.59 19.12
N ARG A 76 0.81 -12.57 18.79
CA ARG A 76 1.79 -13.15 19.72
C ARG A 76 2.83 -12.14 20.19
N GLU A 77 3.33 -11.28 19.27
CA GLU A 77 4.46 -10.40 19.57
C GLU A 77 4.05 -9.03 20.11
N LYS A 78 2.92 -8.48 19.68
CA LYS A 78 2.47 -7.13 20.04
C LYS A 78 1.03 -7.06 20.54
N GLY A 79 0.24 -8.11 20.35
CA GLY A 79 -1.14 -8.19 20.82
C GLY A 79 -2.14 -7.40 19.98
N LYS A 80 -1.81 -6.18 19.57
CA LYS A 80 -2.69 -5.28 18.82
C LYS A 80 -1.95 -4.49 17.75
N ILE A 81 -2.70 -3.84 16.85
CA ILE A 81 -2.21 -2.96 15.79
C ILE A 81 -2.96 -1.62 15.78
N ASP A 82 -2.27 -0.57 15.38
CA ASP A 82 -2.80 0.79 15.25
C ASP A 82 -2.91 1.21 13.78
N VAL A 83 -2.04 0.68 12.92
CA VAL A 83 -1.94 1.07 11.52
C VAL A 83 -1.87 -0.16 10.62
N LEU A 84 -2.70 -0.19 9.60
CA LEU A 84 -2.59 -1.16 8.51
C LEU A 84 -2.39 -0.44 7.18
N PHE A 85 -1.25 -0.67 6.55
CA PHE A 85 -0.98 -0.25 5.19
C PHE A 85 -1.03 -1.47 4.26
N ALA A 86 -2.18 -1.70 3.62
CA ALA A 86 -2.35 -2.76 2.62
C ALA A 86 -1.78 -2.30 1.27
N SER A 87 -0.47 -2.55 1.07
CA SER A 87 0.28 -2.04 -0.07
C SER A 87 0.70 -3.12 -1.08
N ALA A 88 0.53 -4.40 -0.77
CA ALA A 88 0.80 -5.47 -1.72
C ALA A 88 -0.09 -5.33 -2.97
N GLY A 89 0.52 -5.36 -4.14
CA GLY A 89 -0.19 -5.25 -5.40
C GLY A 89 0.70 -5.57 -6.59
N MET A 90 0.07 -5.77 -7.73
CA MET A 90 0.73 -5.98 -9.02
C MET A 90 -0.04 -5.24 -10.12
N GLY A 91 0.65 -4.96 -11.23
CA GLY A 91 0.05 -4.39 -12.43
C GLY A 91 0.89 -4.74 -13.63
N GLU A 92 0.35 -5.57 -14.51
CA GLU A 92 0.94 -5.91 -15.80
C GLU A 92 0.02 -5.39 -16.91
N PRO A 93 0.59 -4.81 -17.98
CA PRO A 93 -0.21 -4.36 -19.11
C PRO A 93 -0.63 -5.54 -19.99
N PHE A 94 -1.94 -5.60 -20.28
CA PHE A 94 -2.52 -6.52 -21.28
C PHE A 94 -3.52 -5.74 -22.14
N PRO A 95 -3.33 -5.65 -23.44
CA PRO A 95 -4.29 -5.01 -24.35
C PRO A 95 -5.67 -5.66 -24.28
N LEU A 96 -6.72 -4.85 -24.43
CA LEU A 96 -8.08 -5.38 -24.56
C LEU A 96 -8.16 -6.34 -25.75
N GLY A 97 -8.62 -7.55 -25.53
CA GLY A 97 -8.63 -8.64 -26.52
C GLY A 97 -7.53 -9.68 -26.27
N GLU A 98 -6.49 -9.37 -25.49
CA GLU A 98 -5.43 -10.30 -25.07
C GLU A 98 -5.50 -10.68 -23.59
N ILE A 99 -6.43 -10.08 -22.85
CA ILE A 99 -6.61 -10.33 -21.41
C ILE A 99 -7.06 -11.78 -21.21
N THR A 100 -6.30 -12.53 -20.42
CA THR A 100 -6.62 -13.91 -20.04
C THR A 100 -7.32 -13.97 -18.68
N GLU A 101 -8.09 -15.04 -18.43
CA GLU A 101 -8.66 -15.32 -17.11
C GLU A 101 -7.57 -15.35 -16.03
N GLN A 102 -6.44 -15.99 -16.31
CA GLN A 102 -5.31 -16.07 -15.39
C GLN A 102 -4.76 -14.68 -15.02
N HIS A 103 -4.61 -13.77 -15.99
CA HIS A 103 -4.17 -12.40 -15.74
C HIS A 103 -5.18 -11.65 -14.88
N PHE A 104 -6.48 -11.77 -15.20
CA PHE A 104 -7.56 -11.16 -14.43
C PHE A 104 -7.56 -11.67 -12.99
N ASP A 105 -7.58 -13.00 -12.80
CA ASP A 105 -7.64 -13.65 -11.49
C ASP A 105 -6.40 -13.31 -10.63
N ALA A 106 -5.21 -13.30 -11.21
CA ALA A 106 -3.99 -12.92 -10.49
C ALA A 106 -4.06 -11.46 -10.01
N THR A 107 -4.49 -10.54 -10.90
CA THR A 107 -4.56 -9.11 -10.59
C THR A 107 -5.64 -8.82 -9.52
N PHE A 108 -6.86 -9.29 -9.71
CA PHE A 108 -7.94 -9.11 -8.73
C PHE A 108 -7.72 -9.93 -7.46
N GLY A 109 -7.13 -11.12 -7.61
CA GLY A 109 -6.78 -12.00 -6.50
C GLY A 109 -5.87 -11.30 -5.49
N LEU A 110 -4.84 -10.59 -5.95
CA LEU A 110 -3.94 -9.86 -5.06
C LEU A 110 -4.50 -8.48 -4.71
N ASN A 111 -4.81 -7.64 -5.72
CA ASN A 111 -5.10 -6.23 -5.49
C ASN A 111 -6.44 -5.99 -4.78
N THR A 112 -7.44 -6.81 -5.05
CA THR A 112 -8.80 -6.64 -4.53
C THR A 112 -9.11 -7.64 -3.42
N ARG A 113 -9.12 -8.96 -3.74
CA ARG A 113 -9.43 -10.01 -2.76
C ARG A 113 -8.39 -10.06 -1.64
N GLY A 114 -7.10 -10.01 -1.96
CA GLY A 114 -6.01 -10.00 -0.99
C GLY A 114 -6.08 -8.81 -0.04
N THR A 115 -6.36 -7.62 -0.58
CA THR A 115 -6.55 -6.41 0.22
C THR A 115 -7.76 -6.51 1.15
N LEU A 116 -8.91 -6.97 0.64
CA LEU A 116 -10.11 -7.20 1.46
C LEU A 116 -9.82 -8.09 2.66
N PHE A 117 -9.25 -9.28 2.42
CA PHE A 117 -9.00 -10.23 3.49
C PHE A 117 -7.84 -9.83 4.41
N THR A 118 -6.87 -9.06 3.92
CA THR A 118 -5.85 -8.43 4.78
C THR A 118 -6.51 -7.52 5.81
N VAL A 119 -7.42 -6.66 5.39
CA VAL A 119 -8.17 -5.78 6.30
C VAL A 119 -9.07 -6.59 7.24
N GLN A 120 -9.88 -7.50 6.71
CA GLN A 120 -10.82 -8.29 7.50
C GLN A 120 -10.12 -9.10 8.62
N LYS A 121 -9.00 -9.75 8.30
CA LYS A 121 -8.23 -10.55 9.27
C LYS A 121 -7.46 -9.68 10.29
N ALA A 122 -7.16 -8.43 9.94
CA ALA A 122 -6.55 -7.47 10.85
C ALA A 122 -7.52 -6.93 11.91
N LEU A 123 -8.81 -6.77 11.56
CA LEU A 123 -9.82 -6.08 12.40
C LEU A 123 -9.89 -6.57 13.85
N PRO A 124 -9.80 -7.89 14.17
CA PRO A 124 -9.83 -8.36 15.56
C PRO A 124 -8.67 -7.86 16.42
N LEU A 125 -7.57 -7.43 15.79
CA LEU A 125 -6.37 -6.93 16.48
C LEU A 125 -6.29 -5.40 16.52
N PHE A 126 -7.16 -4.70 15.81
CA PHE A 126 -7.11 -3.24 15.75
C PHE A 126 -7.45 -2.59 17.09
N ASN A 127 -6.67 -1.57 17.45
CA ASN A 127 -7.06 -0.58 18.45
C ASN A 127 -8.15 0.36 17.87
N ASP A 128 -9.04 0.83 18.70
CA ASP A 128 -9.95 1.89 18.32
C ASP A 128 -9.16 3.19 18.08
N GLY A 129 -9.61 4.00 17.14
CA GLY A 129 -8.88 5.18 16.67
C GLY A 129 -7.76 4.88 15.67
N GLY A 130 -7.61 3.64 15.22
CA GLY A 130 -6.57 3.23 14.28
C GLY A 130 -6.74 3.76 12.85
N SER A 131 -5.76 3.48 11.99
CA SER A 131 -5.75 3.91 10.59
C SER A 131 -5.53 2.73 9.65
N ILE A 132 -6.43 2.57 8.70
CA ILE A 132 -6.32 1.64 7.57
C ILE A 132 -6.15 2.47 6.30
N PHE A 133 -5.15 2.16 5.49
CA PHE A 133 -5.08 2.71 4.14
C PHE A 133 -4.49 1.71 3.15
N MET A 134 -4.87 1.87 1.90
CA MET A 134 -4.58 0.93 0.82
C MET A 134 -3.83 1.64 -0.30
N THR A 135 -2.91 0.96 -0.97
CA THR A 135 -2.27 1.51 -2.16
C THR A 135 -3.20 1.44 -3.36
N GLY A 136 -3.78 2.58 -3.71
CA GLY A 136 -4.49 2.83 -4.95
C GLY A 136 -3.56 3.04 -6.14
N SER A 137 -4.01 3.81 -7.10
CA SER A 137 -3.22 4.27 -8.25
C SER A 137 -3.99 5.39 -8.96
N VAL A 138 -3.29 6.35 -9.54
CA VAL A 138 -3.90 7.31 -10.47
C VAL A 138 -4.57 6.64 -11.69
N ALA A 139 -4.23 5.38 -11.96
CA ALA A 139 -4.92 4.58 -12.97
C ALA A 139 -6.40 4.29 -12.63
N SER A 140 -6.83 4.47 -11.36
CA SER A 140 -8.24 4.39 -10.97
C SER A 140 -9.11 5.48 -11.60
N VAL A 141 -8.51 6.63 -11.93
CA VAL A 141 -9.20 7.83 -12.45
C VAL A 141 -8.70 8.30 -13.82
N LYS A 142 -7.55 7.80 -14.28
CA LYS A 142 -6.96 8.16 -15.59
C LYS A 142 -6.69 6.88 -16.39
N GLY A 143 -7.22 6.79 -17.60
CA GLY A 143 -7.07 5.60 -18.46
C GLY A 143 -5.68 5.48 -19.05
N PHE A 144 -5.16 4.25 -19.06
CA PHE A 144 -3.89 3.89 -19.72
C PHE A 144 -4.11 2.67 -20.60
N PRO A 145 -3.65 2.67 -21.86
CA PRO A 145 -3.72 1.49 -22.73
C PRO A 145 -3.08 0.27 -22.05
N GLY A 146 -3.76 -0.87 -22.11
CA GLY A 146 -3.32 -2.12 -21.52
C GLY A 146 -3.56 -2.27 -20.02
N TYR A 147 -3.93 -1.24 -19.28
CA TYR A 147 -4.05 -1.30 -17.82
C TYR A 147 -5.50 -1.40 -17.30
N SER A 148 -6.48 -1.78 -18.14
CA SER A 148 -7.90 -1.78 -17.74
C SER A 148 -8.17 -2.67 -16.53
N VAL A 149 -7.64 -3.90 -16.47
CA VAL A 149 -7.82 -4.83 -15.34
C VAL A 149 -7.15 -4.28 -14.06
N TYR A 150 -5.93 -3.78 -14.18
CA TYR A 150 -5.23 -3.13 -13.07
C TYR A 150 -6.00 -1.92 -12.54
N ALA A 151 -6.39 -1.01 -13.44
CA ALA A 151 -7.16 0.19 -13.11
C ALA A 151 -8.46 -0.15 -12.38
N ALA A 152 -9.23 -1.11 -12.92
CA ALA A 152 -10.45 -1.59 -12.29
C ALA A 152 -10.19 -2.16 -10.88
N SER A 153 -9.13 -3.00 -10.72
CA SER A 153 -8.76 -3.55 -9.42
C SER A 153 -8.43 -2.46 -8.39
N LYS A 154 -7.79 -1.36 -8.82
CA LYS A 154 -7.44 -0.22 -7.93
C LYS A 154 -8.65 0.66 -7.63
N ALA A 155 -9.56 0.85 -8.58
CA ALA A 155 -10.79 1.60 -8.37
C ALA A 155 -11.71 0.95 -7.31
N THR A 156 -11.68 -0.39 -7.14
CA THR A 156 -12.45 -1.07 -6.09
C THR A 156 -12.07 -0.62 -4.67
N LEU A 157 -10.83 -0.18 -4.46
CA LEU A 157 -10.32 0.15 -3.13
C LEU A 157 -11.02 1.38 -2.53
N LEU A 158 -11.37 2.36 -3.35
CA LEU A 158 -12.14 3.51 -2.87
C LEU A 158 -13.57 3.12 -2.50
N ALA A 159 -14.18 2.18 -3.23
CA ALA A 159 -15.49 1.64 -2.88
C ALA A 159 -15.44 0.90 -1.54
N PHE A 160 -14.39 0.09 -1.29
CA PHE A 160 -14.16 -0.53 0.01
C PHE A 160 -13.98 0.51 1.11
N ALA A 161 -13.14 1.53 0.91
CA ALA A 161 -12.93 2.57 1.91
C ALA A 161 -14.25 3.21 2.33
N ARG A 162 -15.10 3.58 1.35
CA ARG A 162 -16.41 4.18 1.59
C ARG A 162 -17.40 3.26 2.31
N GLY A 163 -17.37 1.97 2.05
CA GLY A 163 -18.18 0.97 2.77
C GLY A 163 -17.69 0.80 4.21
N TRP A 164 -16.41 0.51 4.38
CA TRP A 164 -15.82 0.17 5.66
C TRP A 164 -15.81 1.32 6.67
N LEU A 165 -15.64 2.57 6.23
CA LEU A 165 -15.72 3.71 7.15
C LEU A 165 -17.06 3.80 7.88
N ASN A 166 -18.17 3.37 7.24
CA ASN A 166 -19.47 3.32 7.87
C ASN A 166 -19.60 2.14 8.86
N GLU A 167 -19.04 0.98 8.49
CA GLU A 167 -19.04 -0.21 9.34
C GLU A 167 -18.14 -0.03 10.57
N LEU A 168 -17.06 0.75 10.45
CA LEU A 168 -16.05 0.95 11.49
C LEU A 168 -16.24 2.24 12.30
N LYS A 169 -17.27 3.04 12.01
CA LYS A 169 -17.47 4.34 12.66
C LYS A 169 -17.57 4.25 14.20
N GLY A 170 -18.15 3.15 14.73
CA GLY A 170 -18.24 2.92 16.18
C GLY A 170 -16.89 2.67 16.86
N ARG A 171 -15.84 2.39 16.08
CA ARG A 171 -14.46 2.16 16.53
C ARG A 171 -13.53 3.33 16.22
N ASN A 172 -14.03 4.38 15.61
CA ASN A 172 -13.26 5.55 15.18
C ASN A 172 -12.02 5.17 14.33
N ILE A 173 -12.11 4.10 13.51
CA ILE A 173 -11.04 3.66 12.60
C ILE A 173 -11.22 4.39 11.27
N ARG A 174 -10.16 5.07 10.83
CA ARG A 174 -10.14 5.78 9.54
C ARG A 174 -9.76 4.81 8.42
N VAL A 175 -10.37 4.97 7.25
CA VAL A 175 -10.09 4.15 6.06
C VAL A 175 -9.90 5.04 4.84
N ASN A 176 -8.71 4.99 4.23
CA ASN A 176 -8.35 5.85 3.09
C ASN A 176 -7.63 5.06 1.98
N VAL A 177 -7.47 5.68 0.83
CA VAL A 177 -6.68 5.18 -0.30
C VAL A 177 -5.57 6.18 -0.60
N LEU A 178 -4.34 5.69 -0.69
CA LEU A 178 -3.17 6.44 -1.13
C LEU A 178 -2.89 6.07 -2.58
N SER A 179 -3.04 7.00 -3.52
CA SER A 179 -2.93 6.76 -4.95
C SER A 179 -1.69 7.44 -5.55
N PRO A 180 -0.58 6.68 -5.68
CA PRO A 180 0.63 7.20 -6.33
C PRO A 180 0.43 7.44 -7.82
N GLY A 181 1.13 8.46 -8.33
CA GLY A 181 1.41 8.63 -9.75
C GLY A 181 2.64 7.83 -10.20
N PRO A 182 3.28 8.24 -11.31
CA PRO A 182 4.56 7.67 -11.73
C PRO A 182 5.65 7.97 -10.69
N ILE A 183 6.19 6.91 -10.06
CA ILE A 183 7.22 7.00 -9.01
C ILE A 183 8.46 6.25 -9.46
N ALA A 184 9.62 6.90 -9.43
CA ALA A 184 10.90 6.28 -9.70
C ALA A 184 11.23 5.25 -8.62
N THR A 185 11.06 3.97 -8.93
CA THR A 185 11.40 2.85 -8.05
C THR A 185 12.39 1.92 -8.74
N PRO A 186 13.21 1.17 -7.99
CA PRO A 186 14.13 0.19 -8.59
C PRO A 186 13.44 -0.81 -9.54
N MET A 187 12.18 -1.14 -9.30
CA MET A 187 11.39 -1.99 -10.19
C MET A 187 11.09 -1.27 -11.51
N GLN A 188 10.69 -0.01 -11.47
CA GLN A 188 10.42 0.76 -12.69
C GLN A 188 11.69 1.06 -13.47
N ASP A 189 12.82 1.27 -12.80
CA ASP A 189 14.12 1.46 -13.45
C ASP A 189 14.56 0.25 -14.27
N GLN A 190 14.12 -0.95 -13.89
CA GLN A 190 14.39 -2.18 -14.64
C GLN A 190 13.44 -2.41 -15.84
N VAL A 191 12.26 -1.80 -15.83
CA VAL A 191 11.19 -2.05 -16.80
C VAL A 191 11.01 -0.90 -17.79
N LEU A 192 11.17 0.35 -17.33
CA LEU A 192 10.97 1.53 -18.15
C LEU A 192 12.25 1.91 -18.91
N THR A 193 12.09 2.12 -20.23
CA THR A 193 13.15 2.76 -21.05
C THR A 193 13.31 4.23 -20.67
N GLU A 194 14.45 4.82 -20.95
CA GLU A 194 14.68 6.27 -20.72
C GLU A 194 13.70 7.14 -21.52
N GLU A 195 13.24 6.66 -22.67
CA GLU A 195 12.21 7.35 -23.45
C GLU A 195 10.86 7.34 -22.74
N ALA A 196 10.46 6.18 -22.19
CA ALA A 196 9.22 6.07 -21.41
C ALA A 196 9.27 6.93 -20.14
N LYS A 197 10.41 7.01 -19.47
CA LYS A 197 10.60 7.91 -18.32
C LYS A 197 10.40 9.36 -18.71
N ARG A 198 11.08 9.83 -19.77
CA ARG A 198 10.91 11.18 -20.30
C ARG A 198 9.47 11.48 -20.71
N MET A 199 8.78 10.51 -21.30
CA MET A 199 7.35 10.63 -21.63
C MET A 199 6.52 10.87 -20.36
N PHE A 200 6.70 10.05 -19.31
CA PHE A 200 5.99 10.28 -18.05
C PHE A 200 6.32 11.64 -17.44
N GLU A 201 7.58 12.04 -17.41
CA GLU A 201 8.01 13.35 -16.88
C GLU A 201 7.36 14.51 -17.61
N SER A 202 7.21 14.42 -18.95
CA SER A 202 6.53 15.45 -19.73
C SER A 202 5.04 15.61 -19.47
N LEU A 203 4.42 14.54 -18.93
CA LEU A 203 3.00 14.51 -18.58
C LEU A 203 2.73 14.92 -17.12
N ILE A 204 3.76 15.02 -16.29
CA ILE A 204 3.63 15.43 -14.90
C ILE A 204 3.85 16.95 -14.80
N PRO A 205 2.89 17.75 -14.31
CA PRO A 205 3.06 19.21 -14.16
C PRO A 205 4.30 19.59 -13.38
N ARG A 206 4.72 18.79 -12.43
CA ARG A 206 5.98 18.97 -11.68
C ARG A 206 7.24 18.75 -12.52
N GLY A 207 7.14 18.17 -13.72
CA GLY A 207 8.25 17.94 -14.66
C GLY A 207 9.18 16.78 -14.31
N LYS A 208 8.86 15.96 -13.32
CA LYS A 208 9.64 14.75 -12.94
C LYS A 208 8.79 13.74 -12.20
N MET A 209 9.19 12.49 -12.28
CA MET A 209 8.59 11.41 -11.50
C MET A 209 8.77 11.66 -9.99
N GLY A 210 7.83 11.15 -9.20
CA GLY A 210 7.93 11.18 -7.75
C GLY A 210 9.00 10.23 -7.22
N ARG A 211 9.41 10.42 -5.97
CA ARG A 211 10.31 9.53 -5.25
C ARG A 211 9.54 8.70 -4.20
N PRO A 212 10.02 7.49 -3.85
CA PRO A 212 9.39 6.66 -2.81
C PRO A 212 9.23 7.40 -1.47
N GLU A 213 10.17 8.26 -1.09
CA GLU A 213 10.13 9.04 0.15
C GLU A 213 8.97 10.04 0.18
N GLU A 214 8.55 10.55 -0.99
CA GLU A 214 7.42 11.45 -1.10
C GLU A 214 6.10 10.73 -0.84
N ILE A 215 6.01 9.46 -1.24
CA ILE A 215 4.88 8.59 -0.90
C ILE A 215 4.93 8.21 0.57
N ALA A 216 6.10 7.87 1.11
CA ALA A 216 6.29 7.54 2.52
C ALA A 216 5.88 8.70 3.46
N ALA A 217 6.11 9.95 3.06
CA ALA A 217 5.67 11.13 3.81
C ALA A 217 4.14 11.20 3.92
N VAL A 218 3.43 10.93 2.82
CA VAL A 218 1.96 10.90 2.82
C VAL A 218 1.43 9.65 3.54
N ALA A 219 2.10 8.50 3.42
CA ALA A 219 1.78 7.31 4.19
C ALA A 219 1.88 7.58 5.70
N LEU A 220 2.93 8.30 6.16
CA LEU A 220 3.08 8.75 7.54
C LEU A 220 1.94 9.68 7.97
N PHE A 221 1.57 10.66 7.14
CA PHE A 221 0.42 11.53 7.38
C PHE A 221 -0.86 10.71 7.60
N LEU A 222 -1.17 9.76 6.71
CA LEU A 222 -2.35 8.90 6.84
C LEU A 222 -2.28 7.97 8.05
N ALA A 223 -1.10 7.53 8.45
CA ALA A 223 -0.89 6.66 9.61
C ALA A 223 -1.02 7.41 10.94
N SER A 224 -0.74 8.71 10.99
CA SER A 224 -0.67 9.52 12.20
C SER A 224 -1.95 10.29 12.50
N ASP A 225 -2.00 10.92 13.67
CA ASP A 225 -3.11 11.77 14.11
C ASP A 225 -3.20 13.08 13.31
N ASP A 226 -2.17 13.44 12.52
CA ASP A 226 -2.22 14.58 11.60
C ASP A 226 -3.37 14.45 10.58
N SER A 227 -3.81 13.24 10.28
CA SER A 227 -4.94 12.94 9.39
C SER A 227 -6.23 12.55 10.13
N SER A 228 -6.38 12.97 11.39
CA SER A 228 -7.51 12.59 12.26
C SER A 228 -8.90 12.90 11.67
N PHE A 229 -9.01 13.90 10.79
CA PHE A 229 -10.25 14.26 10.09
C PHE A 229 -10.28 13.87 8.61
N VAL A 230 -9.33 13.04 8.16
CA VAL A 230 -9.25 12.51 6.77
C VAL A 230 -9.75 11.07 6.76
N ASN A 231 -10.93 10.84 6.18
CA ASN A 231 -11.58 9.54 6.17
C ASN A 231 -12.40 9.34 4.89
N GLY A 232 -12.27 8.18 4.23
CA GLY A 232 -12.99 7.82 3.01
C GLY A 232 -12.48 8.50 1.74
N VAL A 233 -11.27 9.04 1.74
CA VAL A 233 -10.69 9.74 0.59
C VAL A 233 -9.78 8.84 -0.23
N GLU A 234 -9.67 9.13 -1.53
CA GLU A 234 -8.57 8.75 -2.37
C GLU A 234 -7.63 9.94 -2.52
N LEU A 235 -6.44 9.84 -1.95
CA LEU A 235 -5.44 10.90 -1.96
C LEU A 235 -4.40 10.63 -3.04
N SER A 236 -4.49 11.39 -4.13
CA SER A 236 -3.49 11.33 -5.22
C SER A 236 -2.18 11.99 -4.80
N VAL A 237 -1.06 11.31 -5.05
CA VAL A 237 0.29 11.79 -4.78
C VAL A 237 1.11 11.57 -6.06
N ASP A 238 0.97 12.50 -7.00
CA ASP A 238 1.31 12.28 -8.40
C ASP A 238 1.93 13.50 -9.12
N GLY A 239 2.22 14.57 -8.40
CA GLY A 239 2.77 15.78 -8.97
C GLY A 239 1.83 16.53 -9.93
N GLY A 240 0.51 16.27 -9.83
CA GLY A 240 -0.54 16.83 -10.66
C GLY A 240 -0.89 16.01 -11.91
N PHE A 241 -0.29 14.83 -12.06
CA PHE A 241 -0.44 13.99 -13.26
C PHE A 241 -1.90 13.59 -13.57
N SER A 242 -2.72 13.34 -12.57
CA SER A 242 -4.12 12.98 -12.77
C SER A 242 -5.09 14.17 -12.79
N ALA A 243 -4.61 15.38 -12.51
CA ALA A 243 -5.43 16.57 -12.42
C ALA A 243 -5.63 17.28 -13.77
N ILE A 244 -4.88 16.89 -14.82
CA ILE A 244 -4.93 17.47 -16.17
C ILE A 244 -5.14 16.43 -17.25
#